data_1defc1cb148fff3c4b432c3600ab9c76
#
_entry.id   1defc1cb148fff3c4b432c3600ab9c76
#
_cell.length_a   1.000
_cell.length_b   1.000
_cell.length_c   1.000
_cell.angle_alpha   90.00
_cell.angle_beta   90.00
_cell.angle_gamma   90.00
#
_symmetry.space_group_name_H-M   'P 1'
#
loop_
_entity.id
_entity.type
_entity.pdbx_description
1 polymer ?
#
loop_
_entity_poly.entity_id
_entity_poly.type
_entity_poly.pdbx_seq_one_letter_code
_entity_poly.pdbx_strand_id
1 'polypeptide(L)'
;MLKRFSVIMMLMALCWAALAVEQRHGILVGVVVRLDSAAKTVVVKLADGTEHAFHFVKRTTVHGAQGTAAGARDAFHGLKEGSEVAVHYTAKGTEETAGEIDNIGKDGLKVTEATVTHIDRGAKTLAVKTADGAAETYRLTDSAAKDAGKDIAEGSEKAAKVTVYYTEEAGHKIAHFFKRAV
;
A
#
# COMPACT_ATOMS: atom_id res chain seq x y z
N MET A 1 -1.67 -8.81 65.41
CA MET A 1 -2.60 -8.51 64.33
C MET A 1 -1.96 -7.82 63.11
N LEU A 2 -0.78 -8.32 62.65
CA LEU A 2 -0.03 -7.61 61.61
C LEU A 2 0.37 -8.51 60.41
N LYS A 3 -0.31 -9.63 60.20
CA LYS A 3 0.02 -10.61 59.12
C LYS A 3 -1.12 -10.77 58.06
N ARG A 4 -2.19 -9.99 58.12
CA ARG A 4 -3.33 -10.13 57.17
C ARG A 4 -3.43 -8.99 56.15
N PHE A 5 -2.57 -7.98 56.22
CA PHE A 5 -2.61 -6.84 55.26
C PHE A 5 -1.69 -7.01 54.05
N SER A 6 -0.77 -8.01 54.09
CA SER A 6 0.24 -8.17 53.04
C SER A 6 -0.21 -9.00 51.80
N VAL A 7 -1.34 -9.69 51.89
CA VAL A 7 -1.83 -10.58 50.80
C VAL A 7 -2.80 -9.83 49.84
N ILE A 8 -3.42 -8.74 50.25
CA ILE A 8 -4.39 -8.01 49.42
C ILE A 8 -3.67 -7.07 48.43
N MET A 9 -2.42 -6.67 48.72
CA MET A 9 -1.68 -5.74 47.84
C MET A 9 -0.96 -6.42 46.67
N MET A 10 -0.92 -7.77 46.63
CA MET A 10 -0.23 -8.54 45.59
C MET A 10 -1.16 -9.02 44.46
N LEU A 11 -2.47 -8.77 44.59
CA LEU A 11 -3.46 -9.20 43.57
C LEU A 11 -3.93 -8.08 42.61
N MET A 12 -3.41 -6.86 42.71
CA MET A 12 -3.77 -5.74 41.80
C MET A 12 -2.71 -5.43 40.73
N ALA A 13 -1.66 -6.24 40.61
CA ALA A 13 -0.60 -6.00 39.63
C ALA A 13 -0.70 -6.86 38.35
N LEU A 14 -1.82 -7.57 38.14
CA LEU A 14 -1.98 -8.44 36.99
C LEU A 14 -3.23 -8.05 36.18
N CYS A 15 -3.20 -6.99 35.44
CA CYS A 15 -4.11 -6.83 34.28
C CYS A 15 -3.80 -5.54 33.50
N TRP A 16 -2.58 -5.38 33.06
CA TRP A 16 -2.29 -4.44 31.95
C TRP A 16 -1.38 -5.13 30.94
N ALA A 17 -1.81 -6.29 30.47
CA ALA A 17 -1.41 -6.72 29.14
C ALA A 17 -2.14 -5.80 28.17
N ALA A 18 -1.57 -4.66 27.85
CA ALA A 18 -1.97 -3.89 26.70
C ALA A 18 -1.80 -4.83 25.51
N LEU A 19 -2.91 -5.36 24.97
CA LEU A 19 -2.91 -6.05 23.68
C LEU A 19 -2.43 -5.00 22.68
N ALA A 20 -1.14 -5.02 22.37
CA ALA A 20 -0.60 -4.26 21.26
C ALA A 20 -1.30 -4.80 20.01
N VAL A 21 -2.29 -4.07 19.53
CA VAL A 21 -2.95 -4.40 18.26
C VAL A 21 -1.90 -4.19 17.19
N GLU A 22 -1.42 -5.30 16.63
CA GLU A 22 -0.42 -5.30 15.59
C GLU A 22 -0.95 -4.54 14.37
N GLN A 23 -0.19 -3.54 13.94
CA GLN A 23 -0.48 -2.77 12.75
C GLN A 23 0.17 -3.47 11.56
N ARG A 24 -0.65 -3.95 10.61
CA ARG A 24 -0.18 -4.58 9.38
C ARG A 24 -0.34 -3.63 8.22
N HIS A 25 0.60 -3.65 7.31
CA HIS A 25 0.56 -2.93 6.04
C HIS A 25 0.51 -3.94 4.91
N GLY A 26 -0.22 -3.62 3.84
CA GLY A 26 -0.34 -4.50 2.69
C GLY A 26 -0.77 -3.78 1.44
N ILE A 27 -0.75 -4.52 0.35
CA ILE A 27 -1.29 -4.13 -0.95
C ILE A 27 -2.27 -5.21 -1.37
N LEU A 28 -3.48 -4.79 -1.77
CA LEU A 28 -4.49 -5.66 -2.35
C LEU A 28 -4.88 -5.13 -3.73
N VAL A 29 -5.07 -6.04 -4.68
CA VAL A 29 -5.55 -5.73 -6.03
C VAL A 29 -6.91 -6.37 -6.21
N GLY A 30 -7.88 -5.59 -6.69
CA GLY A 30 -9.23 -6.07 -6.90
C GLY A 30 -10.11 -5.05 -7.61
N VAL A 31 -11.41 -5.34 -7.66
CA VAL A 31 -12.41 -4.52 -8.33
C VAL A 31 -13.28 -3.80 -7.29
N VAL A 32 -13.49 -2.52 -7.48
CA VAL A 32 -14.40 -1.72 -6.65
C VAL A 32 -15.83 -2.21 -6.87
N VAL A 33 -16.47 -2.71 -5.82
CA VAL A 33 -17.85 -3.19 -5.88
C VAL A 33 -18.84 -2.25 -5.22
N ARG A 34 -18.36 -1.37 -4.33
CA ARG A 34 -19.19 -0.37 -3.68
C ARG A 34 -18.36 0.83 -3.21
N LEU A 35 -18.94 2.02 -3.37
CA LEU A 35 -18.43 3.29 -2.85
C LEU A 35 -19.48 3.90 -1.93
N ASP A 36 -19.10 4.21 -0.69
CA ASP A 36 -19.96 4.90 0.27
C ASP A 36 -19.30 6.21 0.69
N SER A 37 -19.75 7.30 0.08
CA SER A 37 -19.22 8.64 0.35
C SER A 37 -19.57 9.14 1.75
N ALA A 38 -20.72 8.75 2.30
CA ALA A 38 -21.15 9.15 3.63
C ALA A 38 -20.31 8.46 4.72
N ALA A 39 -20.10 7.16 4.55
CA ALA A 39 -19.24 6.36 5.44
C ALA A 39 -17.74 6.50 5.12
N LYS A 40 -17.38 7.17 4.03
CA LYS A 40 -16.00 7.27 3.53
C LYS A 40 -15.35 5.89 3.39
N THR A 41 -16.04 4.97 2.74
CA THR A 41 -15.59 3.58 2.59
C THR A 41 -15.64 3.16 1.13
N VAL A 42 -14.62 2.41 0.70
CA VAL A 42 -14.62 1.67 -0.56
C VAL A 42 -14.57 0.18 -0.26
N VAL A 43 -15.41 -0.60 -0.95
CA VAL A 43 -15.38 -2.06 -0.88
C VAL A 43 -14.75 -2.58 -2.16
N VAL A 44 -13.69 -3.37 -1.99
CA VAL A 44 -12.92 -3.96 -3.08
C VAL A 44 -13.04 -5.47 -2.99
N LYS A 45 -13.44 -6.09 -4.08
CA LYS A 45 -13.53 -7.54 -4.23
C LYS A 45 -12.29 -8.08 -4.91
N LEU A 46 -11.62 -9.03 -4.28
CA LEU A 46 -10.45 -9.69 -4.81
C LEU A 46 -10.81 -10.80 -5.81
N ALA A 47 -9.80 -11.33 -6.50
CA ALA A 47 -9.98 -12.42 -7.47
C ALA A 47 -10.50 -13.73 -6.83
N ASP A 48 -10.24 -13.97 -5.56
CA ASP A 48 -10.75 -15.11 -4.79
C ASP A 48 -12.19 -14.93 -4.30
N GLY A 49 -12.80 -13.77 -4.59
CA GLY A 49 -14.16 -13.41 -4.19
C GLY A 49 -14.28 -12.75 -2.82
N THR A 50 -13.18 -12.64 -2.06
CA THR A 50 -13.16 -11.96 -0.76
C THR A 50 -13.39 -10.46 -0.94
N GLU A 51 -14.17 -9.86 -0.06
CA GLU A 51 -14.43 -8.42 -0.04
C GLU A 51 -13.73 -7.76 1.14
N HIS A 52 -13.03 -6.66 0.87
CA HIS A 52 -12.36 -5.82 1.84
C HIS A 52 -12.97 -4.43 1.85
N ALA A 53 -13.26 -3.89 3.04
CA ALA A 53 -13.81 -2.56 3.23
C ALA A 53 -12.73 -1.63 3.77
N PHE A 54 -12.29 -0.69 2.95
CA PHE A 54 -11.23 0.26 3.30
C PHE A 54 -11.83 1.61 3.67
N HIS A 55 -11.46 2.14 4.83
CA HIS A 55 -11.81 3.49 5.22
C HIS A 55 -10.88 4.52 4.60
N PHE A 56 -11.45 5.59 4.08
CA PHE A 56 -10.71 6.77 3.63
C PHE A 56 -10.44 7.71 4.80
N VAL A 57 -9.23 8.20 4.87
CA VAL A 57 -8.82 9.24 5.80
C VAL A 57 -8.38 10.48 5.03
N LYS A 58 -8.21 11.61 5.72
CA LYS A 58 -7.82 12.88 5.10
C LYS A 58 -6.56 12.82 4.23
N ARG A 59 -5.68 11.86 4.49
CA ARG A 59 -4.40 11.66 3.77
C ARG A 59 -4.46 10.56 2.71
N THR A 60 -5.61 9.88 2.52
CA THR A 60 -5.76 8.90 1.45
C THR A 60 -5.61 9.60 0.10
N THR A 61 -4.74 9.07 -0.75
CA THR A 61 -4.52 9.56 -2.12
C THR A 61 -5.12 8.59 -3.13
N VAL A 62 -5.59 9.11 -4.26
CA VAL A 62 -6.08 8.30 -5.39
C VAL A 62 -5.30 8.71 -6.63
N HIS A 63 -4.71 7.75 -7.33
CA HIS A 63 -3.94 7.95 -8.55
C HIS A 63 -4.57 7.25 -9.75
N GLY A 64 -4.21 7.67 -10.97
CA GLY A 64 -4.64 7.02 -12.21
C GLY A 64 -6.11 7.24 -12.59
N ALA A 65 -6.84 8.10 -11.87
CA ALA A 65 -8.15 8.51 -12.27
C ALA A 65 -8.05 9.59 -13.36
N GLN A 66 -8.58 9.34 -14.56
CA GLN A 66 -8.61 10.33 -15.63
C GLN A 66 -9.23 11.63 -15.12
N GLY A 67 -8.44 12.70 -15.07
CA GLY A 67 -8.89 14.05 -14.76
C GLY A 67 -8.58 14.58 -13.36
N THR A 68 -7.85 13.88 -12.52
CA THR A 68 -7.44 14.39 -11.22
C THR A 68 -5.99 14.86 -11.26
N ALA A 69 -5.81 16.19 -11.32
CA ALA A 69 -4.58 16.80 -10.88
C ALA A 69 -4.31 16.36 -9.43
N ALA A 70 -3.05 16.09 -9.11
CA ALA A 70 -2.59 15.72 -7.77
C ALA A 70 -3.31 16.53 -6.69
N GLY A 71 -4.00 15.85 -5.77
CA GLY A 71 -4.68 16.48 -4.65
C GLY A 71 -6.20 16.60 -4.80
N ALA A 72 -6.88 15.58 -5.29
CA ALA A 72 -8.34 15.52 -5.22
C ALA A 72 -8.80 15.72 -3.78
N ARG A 73 -9.45 16.86 -3.51
CA ARG A 73 -10.04 17.19 -2.20
C ARG A 73 -11.21 16.28 -1.82
N ASP A 74 -11.64 15.48 -2.77
CA ASP A 74 -12.63 14.44 -2.62
C ASP A 74 -11.97 13.10 -2.98
N ALA A 75 -11.72 12.27 -1.98
CA ALA A 75 -11.04 10.98 -2.10
C ALA A 75 -11.77 9.99 -3.04
N PHE A 76 -13.03 10.28 -3.39
CA PHE A 76 -13.82 9.46 -4.31
C PHE A 76 -13.78 9.95 -5.76
N HIS A 77 -13.20 11.16 -6.03
CA HIS A 77 -13.06 11.65 -7.39
C HIS A 77 -12.19 10.70 -8.21
N GLY A 78 -12.82 10.08 -9.20
CA GLY A 78 -12.15 9.19 -10.15
C GLY A 78 -12.27 7.70 -9.86
N LEU A 79 -12.73 7.29 -8.68
CA LEU A 79 -13.11 5.91 -8.43
C LEU A 79 -14.56 5.68 -8.85
N LYS A 80 -14.80 4.54 -9.48
CA LYS A 80 -16.15 4.08 -9.89
C LYS A 80 -16.29 2.61 -9.56
N GLU A 81 -17.51 2.18 -9.28
CA GLU A 81 -17.81 0.75 -9.24
C GLU A 81 -17.43 0.09 -10.56
N GLY A 82 -16.79 -1.07 -10.50
CA GLY A 82 -16.19 -1.76 -11.63
C GLY A 82 -14.77 -1.32 -11.97
N SER A 83 -14.20 -0.30 -11.30
CA SER A 83 -12.79 0.05 -11.48
C SER A 83 -11.89 -1.02 -10.87
N GLU A 84 -10.87 -1.43 -11.60
CA GLU A 84 -9.79 -2.23 -11.06
C GLU A 84 -8.78 -1.32 -10.33
N VAL A 85 -8.44 -1.69 -9.10
CA VAL A 85 -7.61 -0.85 -8.22
C VAL A 85 -6.56 -1.67 -7.49
N ALA A 86 -5.43 -1.03 -7.20
CA ALA A 86 -4.48 -1.49 -6.19
C ALA A 86 -4.65 -0.60 -4.94
N VAL A 87 -4.87 -1.20 -3.78
CA VAL A 87 -5.07 -0.50 -2.52
C VAL A 87 -3.88 -0.75 -1.60
N HIS A 88 -3.13 0.29 -1.29
CA HIS A 88 -2.15 0.27 -0.22
C HIS A 88 -2.85 0.60 1.09
N TYR A 89 -2.83 -0.31 2.03
CA TYR A 89 -3.60 -0.18 3.26
C TYR A 89 -2.81 -0.46 4.53
N THR A 90 -3.37 -0.01 5.60
CA THR A 90 -2.95 -0.34 6.96
C THR A 90 -4.12 -0.99 7.68
N ALA A 91 -3.90 -2.17 8.26
CA ALA A 91 -4.88 -2.84 9.10
C ALA A 91 -4.49 -2.71 10.58
N LYS A 92 -5.47 -2.38 11.41
CA LYS A 92 -5.37 -2.39 12.87
C LYS A 92 -6.55 -3.16 13.45
N GLY A 93 -6.30 -4.40 13.87
CA GLY A 93 -7.37 -5.34 14.18
C GLY A 93 -8.16 -5.68 12.92
N THR A 94 -9.47 -5.41 12.94
CA THR A 94 -10.39 -5.61 11.81
C THR A 94 -10.58 -4.34 10.96
N GLU A 95 -10.04 -3.21 11.38
CA GLU A 95 -10.16 -1.94 10.66
C GLU A 95 -9.07 -1.80 9.61
N GLU A 96 -9.46 -1.63 8.35
CA GLU A 96 -8.57 -1.41 7.22
C GLU A 96 -8.69 0.03 6.73
N THR A 97 -7.57 0.74 6.67
CA THR A 97 -7.50 2.14 6.23
C THR A 97 -6.70 2.23 4.94
N ALA A 98 -7.28 2.78 3.89
CA ALA A 98 -6.57 3.04 2.65
C ALA A 98 -5.60 4.23 2.84
N GLY A 99 -4.33 4.00 2.53
CA GLY A 99 -3.32 5.06 2.44
C GLY A 99 -3.24 5.64 1.04
N GLU A 100 -3.30 4.76 0.03
CA GLU A 100 -3.24 5.09 -1.39
C GLU A 100 -4.09 4.10 -2.18
N ILE A 101 -4.80 4.58 -3.18
CA ILE A 101 -5.55 3.75 -4.13
C ILE A 101 -5.11 4.14 -5.53
N ASP A 102 -4.61 3.17 -6.25
CA ASP A 102 -4.20 3.32 -7.64
C ASP A 102 -5.29 2.75 -8.55
N ASN A 103 -5.94 3.61 -9.33
CA ASN A 103 -6.88 3.16 -10.36
C ASN A 103 -6.07 2.61 -11.53
N ILE A 104 -6.16 1.31 -11.76
CA ILE A 104 -5.42 0.60 -12.80
C ILE A 104 -6.06 0.86 -14.18
N GLY A 105 -7.33 1.27 -14.22
CA GLY A 105 -8.05 1.61 -15.44
C GLY A 105 -8.23 0.43 -16.41
N LYS A 106 -8.73 0.71 -17.62
CA LYS A 106 -8.90 -0.31 -18.65
C LYS A 106 -7.58 -0.86 -19.20
N ASP A 107 -6.53 -0.04 -19.15
CA ASP A 107 -5.21 -0.41 -19.65
C ASP A 107 -4.39 -1.14 -18.59
N GLY A 108 -4.90 -1.21 -17.36
CA GLY A 108 -4.30 -1.89 -16.24
C GLY A 108 -2.92 -1.35 -15.83
N LEU A 109 -2.33 -1.96 -14.82
CA LEU A 109 -0.92 -1.76 -14.54
C LEU A 109 -0.08 -2.49 -15.60
N LYS A 110 0.84 -1.76 -16.21
CA LYS A 110 1.91 -2.38 -17.00
C LYS A 110 2.84 -3.12 -16.05
N VAL A 111 3.39 -4.21 -16.52
CA VAL A 111 4.26 -5.09 -15.73
C VAL A 111 5.58 -5.29 -16.46
N THR A 112 6.69 -5.19 -15.76
CA THR A 112 8.01 -5.55 -16.30
C THR A 112 8.84 -6.29 -15.27
N GLU A 113 9.60 -7.28 -15.73
CA GLU A 113 10.62 -7.95 -14.94
C GLU A 113 11.96 -7.28 -15.15
N ALA A 114 12.64 -6.98 -14.04
CA ALA A 114 13.89 -6.25 -14.12
C ALA A 114 14.82 -6.57 -12.94
N THR A 115 16.07 -6.16 -13.07
CA THR A 115 17.07 -6.23 -12.01
C THR A 115 17.30 -4.83 -11.45
N VAL A 116 17.17 -4.65 -10.15
CA VAL A 116 17.42 -3.36 -9.51
C VAL A 116 18.89 -2.99 -9.62
N THR A 117 19.15 -1.79 -10.12
CA THR A 117 20.50 -1.21 -10.17
C THR A 117 20.69 -0.15 -9.10
N HIS A 118 19.64 0.61 -8.78
CA HIS A 118 19.68 1.65 -7.75
C HIS A 118 18.26 1.98 -7.25
N ILE A 119 18.14 2.26 -5.96
CA ILE A 119 16.94 2.83 -5.34
C ILE A 119 17.33 4.08 -4.58
N ASP A 120 16.71 5.21 -4.91
CA ASP A 120 16.79 6.44 -4.14
C ASP A 120 15.42 6.71 -3.49
N ARG A 121 15.32 6.42 -2.19
CA ARG A 121 14.08 6.61 -1.41
C ARG A 121 13.79 8.08 -1.16
N GLY A 122 14.82 8.91 -1.09
CA GLY A 122 14.68 10.36 -0.88
C GLY A 122 14.16 11.04 -2.14
N ALA A 123 14.76 10.74 -3.30
CA ALA A 123 14.30 11.23 -4.60
C ALA A 123 13.08 10.42 -5.14
N LYS A 124 12.68 9.33 -4.45
CA LYS A 124 11.60 8.43 -4.87
C LYS A 124 11.80 7.91 -6.29
N THR A 125 12.98 7.34 -6.56
CA THR A 125 13.30 6.76 -7.85
C THR A 125 13.82 5.34 -7.72
N LEU A 126 13.47 4.52 -8.72
CA LEU A 126 13.93 3.14 -8.89
C LEU A 126 14.57 3.02 -10.26
N ALA A 127 15.86 2.74 -10.31
CA ALA A 127 16.57 2.42 -11.53
C ALA A 127 16.72 0.89 -11.65
N VAL A 128 16.38 0.37 -12.81
CA VAL A 128 16.42 -1.06 -13.08
C VAL A 128 17.08 -1.34 -14.44
N LYS A 129 17.50 -2.58 -14.63
CA LYS A 129 17.88 -3.13 -15.92
C LYS A 129 16.87 -4.20 -16.30
N THR A 130 16.17 -4.02 -17.41
CA THR A 130 15.18 -4.96 -17.94
C THR A 130 15.82 -6.20 -18.53
N ALA A 131 15.06 -7.23 -18.83
CA ALA A 131 15.57 -8.50 -19.34
C ALA A 131 16.28 -8.37 -20.70
N ASP A 132 15.86 -7.41 -21.52
CA ASP A 132 16.49 -7.05 -22.80
C ASP A 132 17.76 -6.18 -22.64
N GLY A 133 18.11 -5.84 -21.39
CA GLY A 133 19.30 -5.06 -21.06
C GLY A 133 19.13 -3.56 -21.06
N ALA A 134 17.92 -3.04 -21.33
CA ALA A 134 17.65 -1.60 -21.28
C ALA A 134 17.69 -1.09 -19.83
N ALA A 135 18.23 0.11 -19.65
CA ALA A 135 18.19 0.81 -18.38
C ALA A 135 16.91 1.67 -18.31
N GLU A 136 16.11 1.48 -17.28
CA GLU A 136 14.88 2.21 -17.07
C GLU A 136 14.86 2.85 -15.68
N THR A 137 14.21 4.01 -15.59
CA THR A 137 14.02 4.71 -14.32
C THR A 137 12.54 4.96 -14.10
N TYR A 138 12.07 4.59 -12.92
CA TYR A 138 10.69 4.77 -12.45
C TYR A 138 10.67 5.82 -11.34
N ARG A 139 9.64 6.66 -11.34
CA ARG A 139 9.26 7.42 -10.14
C ARG A 139 8.45 6.50 -9.24
N LEU A 140 8.68 6.58 -7.94
CA LEU A 140 7.93 5.79 -6.96
C LEU A 140 6.80 6.64 -6.38
N THR A 141 5.62 6.08 -6.22
CA THR A 141 4.59 6.67 -5.37
C THR A 141 5.09 6.70 -3.92
N ASP A 142 4.41 7.44 -3.05
CA ASP A 142 4.77 7.53 -1.63
C ASP A 142 4.72 6.17 -0.95
N SER A 143 3.72 5.36 -1.30
CA SER A 143 3.56 4.01 -0.79
C SER A 143 4.64 3.09 -1.33
N ALA A 144 4.90 3.10 -2.64
CA ALA A 144 5.96 2.30 -3.25
C ALA A 144 7.34 2.62 -2.66
N ALA A 145 7.64 3.89 -2.39
CA ALA A 145 8.90 4.30 -1.76
C ALA A 145 9.05 3.79 -0.32
N LYS A 146 7.95 3.73 0.44
CA LYS A 146 7.93 3.16 1.80
C LYS A 146 8.08 1.65 1.79
N ASP A 147 7.41 0.98 0.86
CA ASP A 147 7.42 -0.48 0.77
C ASP A 147 8.73 -1.00 0.19
N ALA A 148 9.42 -0.18 -0.63
CA ALA A 148 10.76 -0.48 -1.14
C ALA A 148 11.76 -0.91 -0.05
N GLY A 149 11.62 -0.35 1.15
CA GLY A 149 12.47 -0.69 2.29
C GLY A 149 12.14 -2.01 2.96
N LYS A 150 10.98 -2.59 2.67
CA LYS A 150 10.54 -3.86 3.27
C LYS A 150 10.85 -5.06 2.35
N ASP A 151 10.65 -4.86 1.04
CA ASP A 151 10.80 -5.93 0.04
C ASP A 151 12.23 -6.10 -0.43
N ILE A 152 13.04 -5.06 -0.29
CA ILE A 152 14.46 -5.06 -0.66
C ILE A 152 15.26 -4.73 0.59
N ALA A 153 15.81 -5.76 1.24
CA ALA A 153 16.64 -5.59 2.43
C ALA A 153 17.86 -4.69 2.14
N GLU A 154 18.20 -3.83 3.10
CA GLU A 154 19.43 -3.03 3.04
C GLU A 154 20.64 -3.91 2.68
N GLY A 155 21.38 -3.51 1.66
CA GLY A 155 22.56 -4.24 1.16
C GLY A 155 22.27 -5.28 0.08
N SER A 156 21.03 -5.70 -0.15
CA SER A 156 20.62 -6.56 -1.27
C SER A 156 19.93 -5.78 -2.40
N GLU A 157 19.98 -4.45 -2.35
CA GLU A 157 19.30 -3.55 -3.30
C GLU A 157 19.84 -3.72 -4.72
N LYS A 158 21.14 -3.92 -4.85
CA LYS A 158 21.77 -4.17 -6.16
C LYS A 158 21.62 -5.62 -6.54
N ALA A 159 21.19 -5.85 -7.79
CA ALA A 159 20.97 -7.15 -8.40
C ALA A 159 19.75 -7.94 -7.90
N ALA A 160 18.85 -7.34 -7.09
CA ALA A 160 17.58 -7.96 -6.77
C ALA A 160 16.70 -8.00 -8.03
N LYS A 161 16.19 -9.19 -8.36
CA LYS A 161 15.19 -9.35 -9.41
C LYS A 161 13.85 -8.93 -8.86
N VAL A 162 13.14 -8.08 -9.60
CA VAL A 162 11.84 -7.55 -9.22
C VAL A 162 10.87 -7.58 -10.40
N THR A 163 9.59 -7.72 -10.09
CA THR A 163 8.50 -7.43 -11.00
C THR A 163 7.97 -6.06 -10.63
N VAL A 164 8.05 -5.09 -11.52
CA VAL A 164 7.59 -3.70 -11.33
C VAL A 164 6.23 -3.53 -11.97
N TYR A 165 5.29 -3.00 -11.21
CA TYR A 165 3.94 -2.66 -11.64
C TYR A 165 3.83 -1.14 -11.74
N TYR A 166 3.53 -0.62 -12.94
CA TYR A 166 3.65 0.79 -13.22
C TYR A 166 2.60 1.32 -14.20
N THR A 167 2.39 2.64 -14.17
CA THR A 167 1.66 3.39 -15.21
C THR A 167 2.62 4.31 -15.96
N GLU A 168 2.18 4.80 -17.10
CA GLU A 168 2.88 5.85 -17.85
C GLU A 168 2.03 7.12 -17.82
N GLU A 169 2.57 8.17 -17.23
CA GLU A 169 1.92 9.47 -17.10
C GLU A 169 2.86 10.57 -17.60
N ALA A 170 2.39 11.35 -18.58
CA ALA A 170 3.14 12.45 -19.15
C ALA A 170 4.59 12.10 -19.55
N GLY A 171 4.80 10.89 -20.08
CA GLY A 171 6.12 10.41 -20.51
C GLY A 171 7.02 9.90 -19.37
N HIS A 172 6.49 9.80 -18.15
CA HIS A 172 7.18 9.21 -17.02
C HIS A 172 6.57 7.87 -16.64
N LYS A 173 7.41 6.91 -16.28
CA LYS A 173 6.99 5.64 -15.69
C LYS A 173 6.84 5.82 -14.18
N ILE A 174 5.64 5.56 -13.64
CA ILE A 174 5.32 5.67 -12.22
C ILE A 174 5.14 4.26 -11.68
N ALA A 175 6.03 3.80 -10.82
CA ALA A 175 5.89 2.52 -10.15
C ALA A 175 4.98 2.66 -8.93
N HIS A 176 3.91 1.89 -8.91
CA HIS A 176 2.93 1.83 -7.83
C HIS A 176 3.31 0.79 -6.78
N PHE A 177 3.84 -0.33 -7.23
CA PHE A 177 4.47 -1.32 -6.36
C PHE A 177 5.41 -2.21 -7.15
N PHE A 178 6.23 -2.95 -6.44
CA PHE A 178 7.08 -3.99 -7.03
C PHE A 178 7.21 -5.16 -6.06
N LYS A 179 7.37 -6.35 -6.62
CA LYS A 179 7.57 -7.59 -5.87
C LYS A 179 8.93 -8.14 -6.20
N ARG A 180 9.62 -8.67 -5.19
CA ARG A 180 10.83 -9.45 -5.44
C ARG A 180 10.45 -10.70 -6.22
N ALA A 181 11.11 -10.93 -7.35
CA ALA A 181 11.00 -12.21 -8.05
C ALA A 181 11.69 -13.28 -7.18
N VAL A 182 10.96 -14.35 -6.90
CA VAL A 182 11.42 -15.49 -6.09
C VAL A 182 12.28 -16.40 -6.95
#